data_715f98848bec0e35f275710e1268785c
#
_entry.id   715f98848bec0e35f275710e1268785c
#
_cell.length_a   1.000
_cell.length_b   1.000
_cell.length_c   1.000
_cell.angle_alpha   90.00
_cell.angle_beta   90.00
_cell.angle_gamma   90.00
#
_symmetry.space_group_name_H-M   'P 1'
#
loop_
_entity.id
_entity.type
_entity.pdbx_description
1 polymer ?
#
loop_
_entity_poly.entity_id
_entity_poly.type
_entity_poly.pdbx_seq_one_letter_code
_entity_poly.pdbx_strand_id
1 'polypeptide(L)'
;MIYTLDQHRVKTVGDNFYIAPNATVLGQVELGEDVSVWFGAVIRGDVEKIIIGKGSNIQDLSVLHVDPGSPIIIGENVTVGHKVMLHGCTIGDNSLIGINSVILNNVEIGNNCLIGANTLLTEGTKIPDNSLVMGSVSYTHLRAHETDRH
;
A
#
# COMPACT_ATOMS: atom_id res chain seq x y z
N MET A 1 2.23 17.69 -0.46
CA MET A 1 2.37 18.50 -1.68
C MET A 1 2.40 17.61 -2.91
N ILE A 2 1.75 18.02 -3.97
CA ILE A 2 1.67 17.24 -5.21
C ILE A 2 2.67 17.78 -6.22
N TYR A 3 3.43 16.87 -6.83
CA TYR A 3 4.41 17.22 -7.86
C TYR A 3 4.16 16.48 -9.15
N THR A 4 4.37 17.15 -10.27
CA THR A 4 4.39 16.54 -11.59
C THR A 4 5.83 16.13 -11.91
N LEU A 5 6.00 14.92 -12.42
CA LEU A 5 7.28 14.39 -12.87
C LEU A 5 7.24 14.20 -14.38
N ASP A 6 7.99 15.03 -15.13
CA ASP A 6 7.93 15.08 -16.60
C ASP A 6 6.47 15.29 -17.06
N GLN A 7 5.91 14.40 -17.86
CA GLN A 7 4.49 14.46 -18.27
C GLN A 7 3.54 13.74 -17.31
N HIS A 8 4.05 13.14 -16.23
CA HIS A 8 3.24 12.37 -15.30
C HIS A 8 2.67 13.25 -14.21
N ARG A 9 1.37 13.41 -14.21
CA ARG A 9 0.62 14.17 -13.21
C ARG A 9 -0.08 13.23 -12.26
N VAL A 10 -0.16 13.64 -11.00
CA VAL A 10 -1.04 13.00 -10.04
C VAL A 10 -2.48 13.22 -10.48
N LYS A 11 -3.26 12.15 -10.57
CA LYS A 11 -4.67 12.19 -10.95
C LYS A 11 -5.53 11.92 -9.74
N THR A 12 -6.61 12.68 -9.60
CA THR A 12 -7.59 12.50 -8.52
C THR A 12 -8.97 12.29 -9.11
N VAL A 13 -9.80 11.51 -8.42
CA VAL A 13 -11.21 11.34 -8.78
C VAL A 13 -12.00 12.35 -7.95
N GLY A 14 -12.47 13.42 -8.61
CA GLY A 14 -13.19 14.49 -7.94
C GLY A 14 -12.30 15.31 -7.01
N ASP A 15 -12.94 16.06 -6.11
CA ASP A 15 -12.28 17.01 -5.22
C ASP A 15 -12.24 16.52 -3.76
N ASN A 16 -12.85 15.38 -3.48
CA ASN A 16 -12.95 14.88 -2.11
C ASN A 16 -11.79 13.94 -1.80
N PHE A 17 -10.67 14.52 -1.45
CA PHE A 17 -9.47 13.83 -1.00
C PHE A 17 -8.72 14.73 -0.02
N TYR A 18 -7.84 14.14 0.78
CA TYR A 18 -7.00 14.89 1.70
C TYR A 18 -5.53 14.50 1.51
N ILE A 19 -4.68 15.49 1.36
CA ILE A 19 -3.23 15.31 1.36
C ILE A 19 -2.65 16.29 2.37
N ALA A 20 -2.02 15.75 3.43
CA ALA A 20 -1.41 16.58 4.46
C ALA A 20 -0.35 17.53 3.87
N PRO A 21 -0.19 18.74 4.43
CA PRO A 21 0.72 19.74 3.86
C PRO A 21 2.15 19.26 3.69
N ASN A 22 2.64 18.39 4.58
CA ASN A 22 4.00 17.87 4.49
C ASN A 22 4.08 16.46 3.90
N ALA A 23 2.99 15.91 3.40
CA ALA A 23 3.03 14.69 2.59
C ALA A 23 3.51 15.03 1.18
N THR A 24 4.14 14.07 0.52
CA THR A 24 4.66 14.23 -0.84
C THR A 24 4.04 13.19 -1.74
N VAL A 25 3.38 13.63 -2.80
CA VAL A 25 2.79 12.76 -3.81
C VAL A 25 3.31 13.20 -5.16
N LEU A 26 3.97 12.32 -5.89
CA LEU A 26 4.55 12.70 -7.18
C LEU A 26 4.49 11.60 -8.23
N GLY A 27 4.36 12.02 -9.47
CA GLY A 27 4.47 11.16 -10.65
C GLY A 27 3.19 10.44 -11.03
N GLN A 28 3.34 9.18 -11.41
CA GLN A 28 2.24 8.35 -11.92
C GLN A 28 1.39 7.82 -10.76
N VAL A 29 0.65 8.69 -10.11
CA VAL A 29 -0.20 8.35 -8.96
C VAL A 29 -1.63 8.70 -9.29
N GLU A 30 -2.54 7.77 -8.99
CA GLU A 30 -3.98 7.99 -9.07
C GLU A 30 -4.60 7.79 -7.69
N LEU A 31 -5.32 8.81 -7.22
CA LEU A 31 -6.04 8.78 -5.96
C LEU A 31 -7.54 8.71 -6.23
N GLY A 32 -8.19 7.67 -5.73
CA GLY A 32 -9.63 7.54 -5.78
C GLY A 32 -10.35 8.55 -4.88
N GLU A 33 -11.67 8.58 -4.97
CA GLU A 33 -12.50 9.43 -4.13
C GLU A 33 -12.31 9.08 -2.65
N ASP A 34 -12.35 10.06 -1.77
CA ASP A 34 -12.22 9.89 -0.32
C ASP A 34 -10.89 9.27 0.15
N VAL A 35 -9.85 9.37 -0.65
CA VAL A 35 -8.50 8.95 -0.24
C VAL A 35 -7.90 10.01 0.66
N SER A 36 -7.20 9.59 1.70
CA SER A 36 -6.44 10.49 2.57
C SER A 36 -4.99 10.04 2.69
N VAL A 37 -4.10 11.02 2.61
CA VAL A 37 -2.64 10.83 2.73
C VAL A 37 -2.14 11.73 3.86
N TRP A 38 -1.51 11.13 4.84
CA TRP A 38 -1.26 11.80 6.11
C TRP A 38 0.17 12.32 6.24
N PHE A 39 0.48 12.90 7.39
CA PHE A 39 1.67 13.70 7.59
C PHE A 39 2.97 12.93 7.35
N GLY A 40 3.83 13.50 6.53
CA GLY A 40 5.14 12.94 6.22
C GLY A 40 5.13 11.71 5.32
N ALA A 41 3.97 11.26 4.84
CA ALA A 41 3.92 10.15 3.89
C ALA A 41 4.52 10.57 2.54
N VAL A 42 5.15 9.61 1.85
CA VAL A 42 5.73 9.82 0.53
C VAL A 42 5.16 8.77 -0.43
N ILE A 43 4.55 9.23 -1.50
CA ILE A 43 4.01 8.38 -2.57
C ILE A 43 4.71 8.78 -3.85
N ARG A 44 5.61 7.93 -4.33
CA ARG A 44 6.46 8.27 -5.47
C ARG A 44 6.30 7.25 -6.60
N GLY A 45 5.53 7.66 -7.63
CA GLY A 45 5.32 6.87 -8.85
C GLY A 45 6.22 7.38 -9.97
N ASP A 46 7.53 7.20 -9.83
CA ASP A 46 8.51 7.73 -10.77
C ASP A 46 8.79 6.78 -11.95
N VAL A 47 8.87 5.47 -11.70
CA VAL A 47 9.21 4.49 -12.74
C VAL A 47 8.09 3.49 -13.02
N GLU A 48 6.99 3.58 -12.31
CA GLU A 48 5.80 2.75 -12.47
C GLU A 48 4.63 3.46 -11.79
N LYS A 49 3.41 2.98 -11.98
CA LYS A 49 2.20 3.60 -11.44
C LYS A 49 1.88 3.14 -10.02
N ILE A 50 1.19 4.03 -9.30
CA ILE A 50 0.60 3.76 -7.99
C ILE A 50 -0.87 4.16 -8.07
N ILE A 51 -1.77 3.20 -7.82
CA ILE A 51 -3.22 3.43 -7.84
C ILE A 51 -3.77 3.14 -6.45
N ILE A 52 -4.46 4.11 -5.86
CA ILE A 52 -5.06 3.99 -4.53
C ILE A 52 -6.57 4.13 -4.66
N GLY A 53 -7.29 3.08 -4.29
CA GLY A 53 -8.74 3.01 -4.46
C GLY A 53 -9.52 3.85 -3.45
N LYS A 54 -10.79 4.05 -3.75
CA LYS A 54 -11.73 4.87 -2.98
C LYS A 54 -11.73 4.52 -1.50
N GLY A 55 -11.73 5.54 -0.65
CA GLY A 55 -11.87 5.39 0.80
C GLY A 55 -10.65 4.87 1.52
N SER A 56 -9.55 4.65 0.81
CA SER A 56 -8.30 4.17 1.41
C SER A 56 -7.52 5.31 2.06
N ASN A 57 -6.70 4.95 3.06
CA ASN A 57 -5.86 5.94 3.74
C ASN A 57 -4.42 5.46 3.83
N ILE A 58 -3.51 6.38 3.64
CA ILE A 58 -2.07 6.17 3.78
C ILE A 58 -1.61 7.02 4.96
N GLN A 59 -1.29 6.38 6.06
CA GLN A 59 -1.04 7.08 7.31
C GLN A 59 0.39 7.62 7.41
N ASP A 60 0.63 8.31 8.51
CA ASP A 60 1.81 9.13 8.73
C ASP A 60 3.11 8.36 8.50
N LEU A 61 4.05 9.00 7.82
CA LEU A 61 5.42 8.53 7.58
C LEU A 61 5.52 7.24 6.76
N SER A 62 4.45 6.82 6.11
CA SER A 62 4.50 5.67 5.19
C SER A 62 5.16 6.05 3.88
N VAL A 63 5.82 5.10 3.25
CA VAL A 63 6.48 5.29 1.96
C VAL A 63 5.95 4.27 0.96
N LEU A 64 5.49 4.75 -0.18
CA LEU A 64 5.03 3.94 -1.30
C LEU A 64 5.95 4.20 -2.49
N HIS A 65 6.62 3.15 -2.95
CA HIS A 65 7.51 3.23 -4.10
C HIS A 65 7.38 2.00 -5.00
N VAL A 66 7.92 2.09 -6.18
CA VAL A 66 7.73 1.10 -7.24
C VAL A 66 9.03 0.81 -7.96
N ASP A 67 9.07 -0.35 -8.62
CA ASP A 67 10.08 -0.68 -9.62
C ASP A 67 9.40 -0.86 -10.98
N PRO A 68 10.13 -0.75 -12.09
CA PRO A 68 9.55 -1.04 -13.42
C PRO A 68 8.92 -2.44 -13.44
N GLY A 69 7.67 -2.53 -13.88
CA GLY A 69 6.92 -3.79 -13.93
C GLY A 69 6.31 -4.23 -12.60
N SER A 70 6.52 -3.48 -11.52
CA SER A 70 5.95 -3.78 -10.20
C SER A 70 5.21 -2.57 -9.66
N PRO A 71 3.98 -2.32 -10.16
CA PRO A 71 3.15 -1.21 -9.69
C PRO A 71 2.62 -1.47 -8.29
N ILE A 72 2.15 -0.40 -7.63
CA ILE A 72 1.33 -0.53 -6.43
C ILE A 72 -0.13 -0.37 -6.82
N ILE A 73 -0.94 -1.36 -6.48
CA ILE A 73 -2.39 -1.32 -6.69
C ILE A 73 -3.05 -1.56 -5.34
N ILE A 74 -3.66 -0.53 -4.80
CA ILE A 74 -4.39 -0.58 -3.53
C ILE A 74 -5.88 -0.48 -3.83
N GLY A 75 -6.65 -1.41 -3.31
CA GLY A 75 -8.10 -1.47 -3.48
C GLY A 75 -8.85 -0.40 -2.70
N GLU A 76 -10.14 -0.63 -2.48
CA GLU A 76 -11.02 0.29 -1.77
C GLU A 76 -11.00 0.01 -0.27
N ASN A 77 -11.16 1.08 0.52
CA ASN A 77 -11.26 1.02 1.99
C ASN A 77 -10.09 0.27 2.65
N VAL A 78 -8.89 0.46 2.11
CA VAL A 78 -7.67 -0.11 2.67
C VAL A 78 -7.08 0.87 3.67
N THR A 79 -6.65 0.35 4.80
CA THR A 79 -5.92 1.13 5.80
C THR A 79 -4.44 0.74 5.73
N VAL A 80 -3.60 1.69 5.39
CA VAL A 80 -2.14 1.54 5.48
C VAL A 80 -1.69 2.29 6.72
N GLY A 81 -1.24 1.56 7.73
CA GLY A 81 -0.87 2.11 9.02
C GLY A 81 0.36 3.01 8.96
N HIS A 82 0.75 3.53 10.13
CA HIS A 82 1.89 4.44 10.24
C HIS A 82 3.21 3.73 9.91
N LYS A 83 4.15 4.43 9.28
CA LYS A 83 5.50 3.94 9.00
C LYS A 83 5.53 2.63 8.21
N VAL A 84 4.58 2.43 7.33
CA VAL A 84 4.55 1.25 6.48
C VAL A 84 5.39 1.51 5.23
N MET A 85 6.15 0.49 4.81
CA MET A 85 6.84 0.51 3.53
C MET A 85 6.12 -0.41 2.56
N LEU A 86 5.52 0.16 1.53
CA LEU A 86 4.95 -0.60 0.42
C LEU A 86 5.83 -0.40 -0.81
N HIS A 87 6.26 -1.49 -1.40
CA HIS A 87 7.08 -1.44 -2.59
C HIS A 87 6.57 -2.42 -3.64
N GLY A 88 5.95 -1.92 -4.71
CA GLY A 88 5.54 -2.71 -5.86
C GLY A 88 4.57 -3.86 -5.56
N CYS A 89 3.55 -3.64 -4.73
CA CYS A 89 2.64 -4.69 -4.25
C CYS A 89 1.19 -4.39 -4.59
N THR A 90 0.34 -5.41 -4.44
CA THR A 90 -1.11 -5.32 -4.63
C THR A 90 -1.81 -5.64 -3.33
N ILE A 91 -2.78 -4.80 -2.93
CA ILE A 91 -3.55 -4.98 -1.70
C ILE A 91 -5.03 -4.92 -2.05
N GLY A 92 -5.75 -5.97 -1.68
CA GLY A 92 -7.19 -6.07 -1.93
C GLY A 92 -8.03 -5.20 -1.00
N ASP A 93 -9.32 -5.15 -1.30
CA ASP A 93 -10.29 -4.29 -0.61
C ASP A 93 -10.42 -4.62 0.87
N ASN A 94 -10.71 -3.61 1.67
CA ASN A 94 -11.01 -3.73 3.09
C ASN A 94 -9.90 -4.37 3.94
N SER A 95 -8.67 -4.35 3.44
CA SER A 95 -7.53 -4.90 4.16
C SER A 95 -6.85 -3.83 5.00
N LEU A 96 -6.18 -4.27 6.07
CA LEU A 96 -5.44 -3.39 6.97
C LEU A 96 -3.98 -3.84 7.02
N ILE A 97 -3.09 -2.91 6.75
CA ILE A 97 -1.64 -3.14 6.85
C ILE A 97 -1.17 -2.47 8.15
N GLY A 98 -0.73 -3.30 9.09
CA GLY A 98 -0.36 -2.84 10.41
C GLY A 98 0.89 -1.96 10.44
N ILE A 99 1.01 -1.20 11.51
CA ILE A 99 2.09 -0.22 11.73
C ILE A 99 3.46 -0.85 11.51
N ASN A 100 4.33 -0.12 10.80
CA ASN A 100 5.74 -0.49 10.60
C ASN A 100 5.95 -1.79 9.82
N SER A 101 4.97 -2.22 9.04
CA SER A 101 5.12 -3.39 8.17
C SER A 101 5.91 -3.05 6.91
N VAL A 102 6.55 -4.06 6.34
CA VAL A 102 7.32 -3.95 5.09
C VAL A 102 6.76 -4.97 4.10
N ILE A 103 6.24 -4.48 2.99
CA ILE A 103 5.60 -5.28 1.94
C ILE A 103 6.38 -5.05 0.65
N LEU A 104 7.03 -6.09 0.15
CA LEU A 104 7.97 -5.97 -0.97
C LEU A 104 7.35 -6.29 -2.33
N ASN A 105 8.17 -6.21 -3.39
CA ASN A 105 7.71 -6.33 -4.77
C ASN A 105 6.93 -7.61 -5.03
N ASN A 106 5.85 -7.46 -5.81
CA ASN A 106 5.03 -8.57 -6.29
C ASN A 106 4.33 -9.35 -5.19
N VAL A 107 4.25 -8.80 -3.99
CA VAL A 107 3.37 -9.34 -2.94
C VAL A 107 1.93 -9.06 -3.36
N GLU A 108 1.08 -10.05 -3.18
CA GLU A 108 -0.36 -9.92 -3.42
C GLU A 108 -1.10 -10.23 -2.12
N ILE A 109 -1.75 -9.23 -1.57
CA ILE A 109 -2.60 -9.37 -0.38
C ILE A 109 -4.05 -9.33 -0.85
N GLY A 110 -4.82 -10.33 -0.47
CA GLY A 110 -6.23 -10.44 -0.86
C GLY A 110 -7.13 -9.43 -0.14
N ASN A 111 -8.43 -9.64 -0.29
CA ASN A 111 -9.46 -8.82 0.35
C ASN A 111 -9.65 -9.21 1.81
N ASN A 112 -10.06 -8.27 2.64
CA ASN A 112 -10.43 -8.51 4.03
C ASN A 112 -9.29 -9.16 4.85
N CYS A 113 -8.06 -8.76 4.58
CA CYS A 113 -6.87 -9.26 5.28
C CYS A 113 -6.45 -8.30 6.38
N LEU A 114 -5.90 -8.86 7.44
CA LEU A 114 -5.25 -8.09 8.50
C LEU A 114 -3.79 -8.52 8.58
N ILE A 115 -2.91 -7.59 8.24
CA ILE A 115 -1.46 -7.77 8.35
C ILE A 115 -1.04 -7.08 9.66
N GLY A 116 -0.56 -7.85 10.61
CA GLY A 116 -0.18 -7.33 11.92
C GLY A 116 0.99 -6.36 11.86
N ALA A 117 1.17 -5.58 12.92
CA ALA A 117 2.28 -4.62 13.00
C ALA A 117 3.64 -5.34 12.90
N ASN A 118 4.63 -4.64 12.33
CA ASN A 118 5.99 -5.18 12.15
C ASN A 118 6.08 -6.45 11.30
N THR A 119 5.13 -6.68 10.41
CA THR A 119 5.16 -7.82 9.52
C THR A 119 6.07 -7.54 8.33
N LEU A 120 6.89 -8.51 7.97
CA LEU A 120 7.66 -8.49 6.74
C LEU A 120 7.09 -9.53 5.77
N LEU A 121 6.63 -9.07 4.61
CA LEU A 121 6.24 -9.95 3.49
C LEU A 121 7.29 -9.81 2.41
N THR A 122 8.03 -10.89 2.18
CA THR A 122 9.09 -10.92 1.17
C THR A 122 8.51 -10.99 -0.24
N GLU A 123 9.33 -10.69 -1.23
CA GLU A 123 8.92 -10.61 -2.62
C GLU A 123 8.13 -11.84 -3.07
N GLY A 124 7.04 -11.62 -3.81
CA GLY A 124 6.23 -12.67 -4.39
C GLY A 124 5.31 -13.41 -3.43
N THR A 125 5.28 -13.04 -2.15
CA THR A 125 4.37 -13.67 -1.18
C THR A 125 2.93 -13.39 -1.56
N LYS A 126 2.09 -14.44 -1.52
CA LYS A 126 0.66 -14.34 -1.80
C LYS A 126 -0.14 -14.65 -0.55
N ILE A 127 -0.95 -13.70 -0.14
CA ILE A 127 -1.83 -13.79 1.01
C ILE A 127 -3.27 -13.91 0.51
N PRO A 128 -3.95 -15.04 0.73
CA PRO A 128 -5.33 -15.19 0.27
C PRO A 128 -6.29 -14.30 1.04
N ASP A 129 -7.51 -14.15 0.50
CA ASP A 129 -8.57 -13.39 1.15
C ASP A 129 -8.82 -13.87 2.58
N ASN A 130 -9.25 -12.97 3.43
CA ASN A 130 -9.67 -13.24 4.81
C ASN A 130 -8.56 -13.82 5.69
N SER A 131 -7.31 -13.43 5.44
CA SER A 131 -6.15 -13.90 6.20
C SER A 131 -5.78 -12.95 7.33
N LEU A 132 -5.31 -13.54 8.42
CA LEU A 132 -4.61 -12.85 9.49
C LEU A 132 -3.15 -13.27 9.44
N VAL A 133 -2.25 -12.32 9.25
CA VAL A 133 -0.80 -12.58 9.08
C VAL A 133 -0.02 -11.78 10.09
N MET A 134 0.93 -12.42 10.75
CA MET A 134 1.78 -11.77 11.75
C MET A 134 3.22 -12.21 11.59
N GLY A 135 4.16 -11.30 11.86
CA GLY A 135 5.59 -11.58 11.87
C GLY A 135 6.22 -11.55 10.48
N SER A 136 7.18 -12.42 10.21
CA SER A 136 7.89 -12.48 8.94
C SER A 136 7.38 -13.66 8.11
N VAL A 137 6.94 -13.40 6.87
CA VAL A 137 6.36 -14.44 6.00
C VAL A 137 7.04 -14.39 4.64
N SER A 138 7.48 -15.56 4.19
CA SER A 138 8.01 -15.80 2.85
C SER A 138 6.97 -16.57 2.04
N TYR A 139 6.80 -16.23 0.77
CA TYR A 139 5.79 -16.88 -0.06
C TYR A 139 5.98 -18.40 -0.15
N THR A 140 7.21 -18.88 -0.02
CA THR A 140 7.53 -20.31 -0.07
C THR A 140 7.08 -21.07 1.17
N HIS A 141 6.76 -20.37 2.24
CA HIS A 141 6.41 -20.96 3.53
C HIS A 141 4.96 -20.74 3.93
N LEU A 142 4.23 -19.92 3.19
CA LEU A 142 2.86 -19.59 3.54
C LEU A 142 1.95 -20.79 3.36
N ARG A 143 1.34 -21.25 4.46
CA ARG A 143 0.36 -22.33 4.50
C ARG A 143 -0.72 -21.96 5.51
N ALA A 144 -1.93 -22.48 5.29
CA ALA A 144 -3.05 -22.19 6.18
C ALA A 144 -2.73 -22.49 7.65
N HIS A 145 -2.11 -23.61 7.93
CA HIS A 145 -1.78 -24.00 9.31
C HIS A 145 -0.63 -23.18 9.92
N GLU A 146 0.16 -22.51 9.14
CA GLU A 146 1.23 -21.63 9.65
C GLU A 146 0.66 -20.34 10.23
N THR A 147 -0.42 -19.83 9.63
CA THR A 147 -1.11 -18.66 10.15
C THR A 147 -1.91 -18.98 11.41
N ASP A 148 -2.37 -20.21 11.55
CA ASP A 148 -3.16 -20.64 12.69
C ASP A 148 -2.33 -20.92 13.96
N ARG A 149 -1.03 -21.02 13.85
CA ARG A 149 -0.14 -21.31 14.98
C ARG A 149 0.13 -20.11 15.88
N HIS A 150 -0.28 -18.97 15.46
CA HIS A 150 0.01 -17.71 16.12
C HIS A 150 -1.24 -17.11 16.73
#